data_b5adb0013c2cd303fa29ee1ba5163d34
#
_entry.id   b5adb0013c2cd303fa29ee1ba5163d34
#
_cell.length_a   1.000
_cell.length_b   1.000
_cell.length_c   1.000
_cell.angle_alpha   90.00
_cell.angle_beta   90.00
_cell.angle_gamma   90.00
#
_symmetry.space_group_name_H-M   'P 1'
#
loop_
_entity.id
_entity.type
_entity.pdbx_description
1 polymer ?
#
loop_
_entity_poly.entity_id
_entity_poly.type
_entity_poly.pdbx_seq_one_letter_code
_entity_poly.pdbx_strand_id
1 'polypeptide(L)'
;MSEVKRLAILWAPWRMKYIESPRRKTCIFCIGDDESKDKENLVVYRGSKSFIIMNRYPYNTGHLMIAPYRHVGDLTQLSDEELLDLMKNVNLSIKILRETFKPEGFNIGVNIGRVAGAGIEDHVHIHVVPRWAGDTNFMPTIAQVKVIPELLETTYNKLKEALSRLT
;
A
#
# COMPACT_ATOMS: atom_id res chain seq x y z
N MET A 1 5.02 -2.25 -41.66
CA MET A 1 4.05 -2.85 -40.69
C MET A 1 4.70 -2.77 -39.34
N SER A 2 4.24 -1.85 -38.49
CA SER A 2 4.79 -1.68 -37.13
C SER A 2 4.28 -2.82 -36.23
N GLU A 3 5.19 -3.62 -35.68
CA GLU A 3 4.85 -4.58 -34.64
C GLU A 3 4.24 -3.84 -33.46
N VAL A 4 2.98 -4.09 -33.19
CA VAL A 4 2.34 -3.69 -31.93
C VAL A 4 2.98 -4.52 -30.82
N LYS A 5 3.94 -3.96 -30.09
CA LYS A 5 4.48 -4.58 -28.88
C LYS A 5 3.33 -4.86 -27.92
N ARG A 6 2.97 -6.14 -27.75
CA ARG A 6 2.01 -6.55 -26.73
C ARG A 6 2.55 -6.11 -25.36
N LEU A 7 1.75 -5.34 -24.64
CA LEU A 7 2.01 -5.03 -23.22
C LEU A 7 2.20 -6.37 -22.48
N ALA A 8 3.32 -6.50 -21.78
CA ALA A 8 3.56 -7.65 -20.92
C ALA A 8 2.54 -7.60 -19.76
N ILE A 9 1.71 -8.63 -19.67
CA ILE A 9 0.69 -8.76 -18.64
C ILE A 9 1.40 -9.14 -17.34
N LEU A 10 1.30 -8.28 -16.31
CA LEU A 10 1.76 -8.60 -14.96
C LEU A 10 0.74 -9.54 -14.31
N TRP A 11 1.01 -10.83 -14.29
CA TRP A 11 0.18 -11.83 -13.64
C TRP A 11 0.41 -11.79 -12.11
N ALA A 12 -0.66 -11.60 -11.37
CA ALA A 12 -0.66 -11.59 -9.91
C ALA A 12 -1.78 -12.54 -9.40
N PRO A 13 -1.62 -13.87 -9.50
CA PRO A 13 -2.68 -14.84 -9.19
C PRO A 13 -3.16 -14.76 -7.73
N TRP A 14 -2.35 -14.28 -6.78
CA TRP A 14 -2.81 -13.99 -5.42
C TRP A 14 -3.87 -12.88 -5.35
N ARG A 15 -3.91 -11.97 -6.36
CA ARG A 15 -4.99 -10.96 -6.47
C ARG A 15 -6.33 -11.60 -6.83
N MET A 16 -6.34 -12.78 -7.46
CA MET A 16 -7.59 -13.50 -7.75
C MET A 16 -8.30 -13.88 -6.45
N LYS A 17 -7.59 -14.36 -5.43
CA LYS A 17 -8.18 -14.58 -4.10
C LYS A 17 -8.78 -13.32 -3.50
N TYR A 18 -8.23 -12.16 -3.80
CA TYR A 18 -8.79 -10.87 -3.41
C TYR A 18 -10.02 -10.49 -4.24
N ILE A 19 -9.97 -10.75 -5.55
CA ILE A 19 -11.07 -10.46 -6.49
C ILE A 19 -12.25 -11.45 -6.28
N GLU A 20 -11.94 -12.70 -5.99
CA GLU A 20 -12.91 -13.79 -5.76
C GLU A 20 -13.43 -13.84 -4.32
N SER A 21 -12.72 -13.23 -3.38
CA SER A 21 -13.25 -13.12 -2.01
C SER A 21 -14.55 -12.32 -2.04
N PRO A 22 -15.61 -12.80 -1.37
CA PRO A 22 -16.86 -12.05 -1.29
C PRO A 22 -16.53 -10.64 -0.81
N ARG A 23 -16.95 -9.60 -1.58
CA ARG A 23 -16.72 -8.20 -1.24
C ARG A 23 -17.06 -8.02 0.22
N ARG A 24 -16.06 -7.73 1.06
CA ARG A 24 -16.34 -7.39 2.46
C ARG A 24 -17.36 -6.26 2.42
N LYS A 25 -18.44 -6.41 3.15
CA LYS A 25 -19.50 -5.38 3.27
C LYS A 25 -18.95 -4.07 3.87
N THR A 26 -17.73 -4.12 4.42
CA THR A 26 -17.05 -2.99 5.08
C THR A 26 -15.75 -2.65 4.38
N CYS A 27 -15.53 -1.36 4.15
CA CYS A 27 -14.28 -0.83 3.59
C CYS A 27 -13.11 -1.13 4.53
N ILE A 28 -11.99 -1.64 4.01
CA ILE A 28 -10.79 -1.95 4.82
C ILE A 28 -10.10 -0.70 5.37
N PHE A 29 -10.36 0.46 4.79
CA PHE A 29 -9.84 1.75 5.25
C PHE A 29 -10.74 2.45 6.28
N CYS A 30 -11.95 1.94 6.53
CA CYS A 30 -12.80 2.41 7.62
C CYS A 30 -12.42 1.70 8.93
N ILE A 31 -11.25 2.05 9.48
CA ILE A 31 -10.61 1.31 10.58
C ILE A 31 -11.22 1.56 11.96
N GLY A 32 -12.09 2.59 12.12
CA GLY A 32 -12.64 2.98 13.44
C GLY A 32 -11.57 3.49 14.42
N ASP A 33 -12.00 3.77 15.66
CA ASP A 33 -11.13 4.39 16.70
C ASP A 33 -10.46 3.38 17.63
N ASP A 34 -10.77 2.08 17.50
CA ASP A 34 -10.24 1.00 18.35
C ASP A 34 -8.80 0.65 17.97
N GLU A 35 -7.83 1.27 18.62
CA GLU A 35 -6.39 1.04 18.38
C GLU A 35 -5.93 -0.38 18.74
N SER A 36 -6.69 -1.11 19.58
CA SER A 36 -6.34 -2.50 19.93
C SER A 36 -6.36 -3.43 18.72
N LYS A 37 -7.09 -3.05 17.66
CA LYS A 37 -7.18 -3.77 16.38
C LYS A 37 -6.13 -3.37 15.36
N ASP A 38 -5.24 -2.44 15.66
CA ASP A 38 -4.27 -1.92 14.69
C ASP A 38 -3.36 -3.02 14.15
N LYS A 39 -2.89 -3.92 15.00
CA LYS A 39 -2.07 -5.06 14.56
C LYS A 39 -2.83 -5.98 13.61
N GLU A 40 -4.06 -6.31 13.92
CA GLU A 40 -4.91 -7.16 13.07
C GLU A 40 -5.22 -6.49 11.72
N ASN A 41 -5.51 -5.18 11.77
CA ASN A 41 -5.79 -4.37 10.59
C ASN A 41 -4.53 -3.93 9.85
N LEU A 42 -3.33 -4.19 10.40
CA LEU A 42 -2.03 -3.79 9.84
C LEU A 42 -1.84 -2.26 9.81
N VAL A 43 -2.47 -1.51 10.72
CA VAL A 43 -2.30 -0.06 10.87
C VAL A 43 -0.98 0.21 11.56
N VAL A 44 -0.07 0.90 10.86
CA VAL A 44 1.28 1.22 11.36
C VAL A 44 1.28 2.49 12.17
N TYR A 45 0.54 3.52 11.72
CA TYR A 45 0.50 4.83 12.35
C TYR A 45 -0.86 5.51 12.15
N ARG A 46 -1.32 6.22 13.18
CA ARG A 46 -2.52 7.06 13.15
C ARG A 46 -2.12 8.52 13.19
N GLY A 47 -2.29 9.24 12.08
CA GLY A 47 -2.11 10.68 11.98
C GLY A 47 -3.38 11.44 12.39
N SER A 48 -3.39 12.76 12.19
CA SER A 48 -4.51 13.60 12.60
C SER A 48 -5.73 13.51 11.67
N LYS A 49 -5.52 13.33 10.38
CA LYS A 49 -6.57 13.27 9.33
C LYS A 49 -6.47 12.00 8.48
N SER A 50 -5.37 11.29 8.57
CA SER A 50 -5.07 10.11 7.78
C SER A 50 -4.24 9.12 8.60
N PHE A 51 -4.07 7.91 8.08
CA PHE A 51 -3.31 6.86 8.74
C PHE A 51 -2.45 6.11 7.72
N ILE A 52 -1.43 5.40 8.24
CA ILE A 52 -0.54 4.53 7.47
C ILE A 52 -0.91 3.08 7.77
N ILE A 53 -1.17 2.30 6.73
CA ILE A 53 -1.54 0.89 6.81
C ILE A 53 -0.69 0.06 5.85
N MET A 54 -0.30 -1.16 6.24
CA MET A 54 0.35 -2.09 5.32
C MET A 54 -0.65 -2.68 4.33
N ASN A 55 -0.22 -2.84 3.10
CA ASN A 55 -1.00 -3.60 2.13
C ASN A 55 -0.95 -5.10 2.48
N ARG A 56 -2.12 -5.71 2.69
CA ARG A 56 -2.25 -7.15 2.95
C ARG A 56 -1.82 -8.02 1.76
N TYR A 57 -1.84 -7.44 0.56
CA TYR A 57 -1.40 -8.06 -0.69
C TYR A 57 -0.29 -7.23 -1.34
N PRO A 58 0.91 -7.19 -0.73
CA PRO A 58 1.94 -6.24 -1.09
C PRO A 58 2.50 -6.47 -2.49
N TYR A 59 2.82 -5.39 -3.21
CA TYR A 59 3.55 -5.47 -4.46
C TYR A 59 5.04 -5.73 -4.23
N ASN A 60 5.54 -5.30 -3.08
CA ASN A 60 6.90 -5.54 -2.59
C ASN A 60 6.89 -5.55 -1.07
N THR A 61 7.91 -6.14 -0.42
CA THR A 61 8.06 -6.10 1.04
C THR A 61 8.01 -4.66 1.53
N GLY A 62 7.20 -4.39 2.57
CA GLY A 62 7.05 -3.03 3.10
C GLY A 62 6.10 -2.12 2.30
N HIS A 63 5.26 -2.64 1.40
CA HIS A 63 4.25 -1.85 0.70
C HIS A 63 3.28 -1.22 1.69
N LEU A 64 3.34 0.11 1.83
CA LEU A 64 2.45 0.91 2.66
C LEU A 64 1.39 1.62 1.82
N MET A 65 0.28 1.90 2.45
CA MET A 65 -0.80 2.74 1.91
C MET A 65 -1.13 3.83 2.93
N ILE A 66 -1.45 5.02 2.45
CA ILE A 66 -1.90 6.14 3.27
C ILE A 66 -3.32 6.49 2.84
N ALA A 67 -4.26 6.50 3.77
CA ALA A 67 -5.65 6.78 3.51
C ALA A 67 -6.20 7.82 4.50
N PRO A 68 -7.15 8.69 4.09
CA PRO A 68 -7.84 9.58 5.00
C PRO A 68 -8.79 8.77 5.90
N TYR A 69 -9.19 9.31 7.06
CA TYR A 69 -10.24 8.70 7.87
C TYR A 69 -11.62 8.82 7.20
N ARG A 70 -11.84 9.91 6.46
CA ARG A 70 -13.09 10.09 5.69
C ARG A 70 -13.17 9.10 4.54
N HIS A 71 -14.33 8.48 4.39
CA HIS A 71 -14.62 7.58 3.29
C HIS A 71 -15.01 8.38 2.03
N VAL A 72 -14.01 8.71 1.22
CA VAL A 72 -14.14 9.44 -0.04
C VAL A 72 -13.28 8.79 -1.12
N GLY A 73 -13.79 8.74 -2.35
CA GLY A 73 -13.13 8.03 -3.46
C GLY A 73 -12.15 8.86 -4.27
N ASP A 74 -12.08 10.20 -4.04
CA ASP A 74 -11.31 11.11 -4.88
C ASP A 74 -10.58 12.16 -4.04
N LEU A 75 -9.36 12.52 -4.47
CA LEU A 75 -8.54 13.54 -3.81
C LEU A 75 -9.20 14.92 -3.84
N THR A 76 -10.00 15.22 -4.88
CA THR A 76 -10.69 16.50 -5.02
C THR A 76 -11.78 16.74 -3.96
N GLN A 77 -12.16 15.70 -3.24
CA GLN A 77 -13.13 15.76 -2.15
C GLN A 77 -12.48 16.04 -0.78
N LEU A 78 -11.16 16.09 -0.72
CA LEU A 78 -10.40 16.34 0.50
C LEU A 78 -10.13 17.82 0.70
N SER A 79 -10.05 18.26 1.97
CA SER A 79 -9.60 19.60 2.30
C SER A 79 -8.08 19.74 2.18
N ASP A 80 -7.59 20.98 2.17
CA ASP A 80 -6.14 21.26 2.11
C ASP A 80 -5.41 20.66 3.34
N GLU A 81 -6.04 20.67 4.53
CA GLU A 81 -5.47 20.07 5.73
C GLU A 81 -5.38 18.54 5.61
N GLU A 82 -6.38 17.88 5.00
CA GLU A 82 -6.37 16.44 4.77
C GLU A 82 -5.29 16.06 3.74
N LEU A 83 -5.20 16.83 2.64
CA LEU A 83 -4.16 16.64 1.63
C LEU A 83 -2.76 16.83 2.22
N LEU A 84 -2.56 17.84 3.06
CA LEU A 84 -1.29 18.09 3.75
C LEU A 84 -0.95 16.95 4.70
N ASP A 85 -1.91 16.45 5.48
CA ASP A 85 -1.71 15.33 6.40
C ASP A 85 -1.36 14.04 5.66
N LEU A 86 -2.05 13.72 4.55
CA LEU A 86 -1.70 12.61 3.67
C LEU A 86 -0.24 12.71 3.21
N MET A 87 0.22 13.87 2.75
CA MET A 87 1.59 14.04 2.27
C MET A 87 2.62 13.99 3.41
N LYS A 88 2.30 14.46 4.62
CA LYS A 88 3.13 14.25 5.81
C LYS A 88 3.30 12.77 6.12
N ASN A 89 2.21 11.98 6.02
CA ASN A 89 2.23 10.55 6.26
C ASN A 89 2.94 9.77 5.12
N VAL A 90 2.91 10.24 3.88
CA VAL A 90 3.78 9.74 2.80
C VAL A 90 5.25 9.94 3.17
N ASN A 91 5.65 11.14 3.61
CA ASN A 91 7.02 11.44 4.03
C ASN A 91 7.44 10.58 5.22
N LEU A 92 6.56 10.40 6.22
CA LEU A 92 6.82 9.53 7.37
C LEU A 92 7.01 8.07 6.92
N SER A 93 6.18 7.58 6.01
CA SER A 93 6.30 6.23 5.43
C SER A 93 7.65 6.01 4.74
N ILE A 94 8.14 7.00 3.98
CA ILE A 94 9.46 6.94 3.34
C ILE A 94 10.58 6.84 4.39
N LYS A 95 10.49 7.63 5.48
CA LYS A 95 11.48 7.59 6.57
C LYS A 95 11.49 6.23 7.26
N ILE A 96 10.31 5.71 7.64
CA ILE A 96 10.15 4.39 8.25
C ILE A 96 10.76 3.31 7.37
N LEU A 97 10.42 3.31 6.08
CA LEU A 97 10.90 2.31 5.12
C LEU A 97 12.40 2.39 4.88
N ARG A 98 12.99 3.61 4.86
CA ARG A 98 14.45 3.79 4.76
C ARG A 98 15.16 3.23 5.98
N GLU A 99 14.65 3.52 7.17
CA GLU A 99 15.20 3.01 8.43
C GLU A 99 15.11 1.48 8.51
N THR A 100 13.98 0.92 8.07
CA THR A 100 13.70 -0.52 8.22
C THR A 100 14.40 -1.38 7.17
N PHE A 101 14.32 -0.99 5.89
CA PHE A 101 14.64 -1.86 4.75
C PHE A 101 15.71 -1.30 3.82
N LYS A 102 16.14 -0.05 4.01
CA LYS A 102 17.16 0.63 3.18
C LYS A 102 16.90 0.50 1.68
N PRO A 103 15.68 0.82 1.19
CA PRO A 103 15.38 0.73 -0.23
C PRO A 103 16.19 1.75 -1.03
N GLU A 104 16.46 1.42 -2.30
CA GLU A 104 17.18 2.28 -3.25
C GLU A 104 16.26 3.32 -3.90
N GLY A 105 14.93 3.07 -3.89
CA GLY A 105 13.94 3.97 -4.45
C GLY A 105 12.52 3.67 -3.99
N PHE A 106 11.57 4.46 -4.47
CA PHE A 106 10.14 4.30 -4.17
C PHE A 106 9.29 4.55 -5.41
N ASN A 107 8.23 3.77 -5.58
CA ASN A 107 7.10 4.14 -6.42
C ASN A 107 5.97 4.63 -5.53
N ILE A 108 5.49 5.85 -5.79
CA ILE A 108 4.40 6.49 -5.05
C ILE A 108 3.32 6.84 -6.05
N GLY A 109 2.07 6.51 -5.76
CA GLY A 109 0.98 6.76 -6.69
C GLY A 109 -0.40 6.53 -6.09
N VAL A 110 -1.41 7.06 -6.79
CA VAL A 110 -2.84 6.95 -6.44
C VAL A 110 -3.58 6.38 -7.64
N ASN A 111 -4.49 5.45 -7.41
CA ASN A 111 -5.43 4.97 -8.40
C ASN A 111 -6.81 5.57 -8.11
N ILE A 112 -7.34 6.40 -9.01
CA ILE A 112 -8.67 6.98 -8.89
C ILE A 112 -9.57 6.35 -9.96
N GLY A 113 -10.64 5.72 -9.52
CA GLY A 113 -11.57 5.02 -10.39
C GLY A 113 -11.08 3.62 -10.82
N ARG A 114 -12.03 2.81 -11.23
CA ARG A 114 -11.82 1.38 -11.54
C ARG A 114 -10.87 1.15 -12.70
N VAL A 115 -11.00 1.94 -13.77
CA VAL A 115 -10.18 1.79 -14.97
C VAL A 115 -8.71 2.12 -14.74
N ALA A 116 -8.42 2.92 -13.68
CA ALA A 116 -7.06 3.21 -13.23
C ALA A 116 -6.48 2.10 -12.32
N GLY A 117 -7.25 1.06 -12.00
CA GLY A 117 -6.82 -0.07 -11.19
C GLY A 117 -7.09 0.08 -9.69
N ALA A 118 -7.98 1.00 -9.27
CA ALA A 118 -8.40 1.09 -7.88
C ALA A 118 -9.09 -0.22 -7.45
N GLY A 119 -8.52 -0.92 -6.48
CA GLY A 119 -9.12 -2.12 -5.90
C GLY A 119 -10.26 -1.79 -4.94
N ILE A 120 -10.23 -0.59 -4.34
CA ILE A 120 -11.27 0.02 -3.51
C ILE A 120 -11.48 1.41 -4.07
N GLU A 121 -12.55 1.56 -4.87
CA GLU A 121 -12.84 2.79 -5.62
C GLU A 121 -13.36 3.90 -4.71
N ASP A 122 -14.13 3.51 -3.68
CA ASP A 122 -14.87 4.43 -2.82
C ASP A 122 -14.03 5.02 -1.67
N HIS A 123 -12.74 4.64 -1.57
CA HIS A 123 -11.84 5.16 -0.56
C HIS A 123 -10.44 5.39 -1.13
N VAL A 124 -10.14 6.66 -1.41
CA VAL A 124 -8.88 7.07 -2.00
C VAL A 124 -7.70 6.75 -1.07
N HIS A 125 -6.61 6.25 -1.64
CA HIS A 125 -5.40 5.91 -0.89
C HIS A 125 -4.15 6.06 -1.74
N ILE A 126 -3.05 6.46 -1.11
CA ILE A 126 -1.75 6.63 -1.73
C ILE A 126 -0.91 5.40 -1.45
N HIS A 127 -0.38 4.76 -2.50
CA HIS A 127 0.57 3.66 -2.39
C HIS A 127 1.99 4.19 -2.22
N VAL A 128 2.76 3.59 -1.32
CA VAL A 128 4.21 3.79 -1.17
C VAL A 128 4.89 2.42 -1.24
N VAL A 129 5.55 2.16 -2.35
CA VAL A 129 6.17 0.86 -2.64
C VAL A 129 7.69 1.03 -2.69
N PRO A 130 8.44 0.46 -1.73
CA PRO A 130 9.90 0.50 -1.76
C PRO A 130 10.45 -0.39 -2.87
N ARG A 131 11.58 0.04 -3.44
CA ARG A 131 12.22 -0.61 -4.59
C ARG A 131 13.71 -0.84 -4.35
N TRP A 132 14.22 -1.95 -4.90
CA TRP A 132 15.63 -2.32 -4.90
C TRP A 132 16.04 -2.78 -6.29
N ALA A 133 17.32 -2.63 -6.63
CA ALA A 133 17.88 -3.29 -7.81
C ALA A 133 17.67 -4.81 -7.68
N GLY A 134 17.09 -5.44 -8.72
CA GLY A 134 16.81 -6.86 -8.71
C GLY A 134 15.61 -7.30 -7.83
N ASP A 135 14.75 -6.40 -7.41
CA ASP A 135 13.50 -6.74 -6.68
C ASP A 135 12.49 -7.52 -7.56
N THR A 136 12.79 -7.68 -8.81
CA THR A 136 12.10 -8.56 -9.75
C THR A 136 13.11 -9.59 -10.29
N ASN A 137 12.78 -10.86 -10.19
CA ASN A 137 13.58 -11.98 -10.67
C ASN A 137 12.88 -12.72 -11.83
N PHE A 138 13.35 -13.90 -12.20
CA PHE A 138 12.77 -14.70 -13.30
C PHE A 138 11.42 -15.36 -12.93
N MET A 139 11.05 -15.43 -11.66
CA MET A 139 9.83 -16.11 -11.20
C MET A 139 8.54 -15.57 -11.83
N PRO A 140 8.34 -14.25 -12.04
CA PRO A 140 7.19 -13.76 -12.80
C PRO A 140 7.12 -14.29 -14.22
N THR A 141 8.27 -14.53 -14.86
CA THR A 141 8.34 -15.05 -16.24
C THR A 141 8.06 -16.55 -16.31
N ILE A 142 8.62 -17.34 -15.39
CA ILE A 142 8.52 -18.82 -15.44
C ILE A 142 7.25 -19.31 -14.74
N ALA A 143 6.95 -18.78 -13.55
CA ALA A 143 5.88 -19.29 -12.70
C ALA A 143 4.73 -18.28 -12.49
N GLN A 144 4.82 -17.09 -13.10
CA GLN A 144 3.82 -16.02 -12.97
C GLN A 144 3.54 -15.64 -11.52
N VAL A 145 4.56 -15.75 -10.65
CA VAL A 145 4.47 -15.43 -9.22
C VAL A 145 5.51 -14.37 -8.85
N LYS A 146 5.18 -13.50 -7.91
CA LYS A 146 6.14 -12.64 -7.24
C LYS A 146 6.48 -13.21 -5.88
N VAL A 147 7.77 -13.37 -5.62
CA VAL A 147 8.27 -13.79 -4.31
C VAL A 147 8.26 -12.59 -3.37
N ILE A 148 7.57 -12.73 -2.24
CA ILE A 148 7.64 -11.79 -1.11
C ILE A 148 8.40 -12.53 0.01
N PRO A 149 9.63 -12.14 0.31
CA PRO A 149 10.53 -12.94 1.13
C PRO A 149 10.27 -12.85 2.64
N GLU A 150 9.35 -12.01 3.08
CA GLU A 150 9.09 -11.78 4.49
C GLU A 150 7.60 -11.88 4.83
N LEU A 151 7.29 -12.44 6.03
CA LEU A 151 5.93 -12.50 6.55
C LEU A 151 5.42 -11.09 6.90
N LEU A 152 4.12 -10.84 6.68
CA LEU A 152 3.49 -9.55 6.98
C LEU A 152 3.64 -9.15 8.45
N GLU A 153 3.53 -10.09 9.38
CA GLU A 153 3.69 -9.83 10.81
C GLU A 153 5.12 -9.39 11.15
N THR A 154 6.12 -10.03 10.57
CA THR A 154 7.54 -9.64 10.75
C THR A 154 7.78 -8.24 10.22
N THR A 155 7.30 -7.95 9.00
CA THR A 155 7.36 -6.64 8.38
C THR A 155 6.67 -5.58 9.26
N TYR A 156 5.46 -5.88 9.77
CA TYR A 156 4.71 -4.98 10.64
C TYR A 156 5.51 -4.61 11.91
N ASN A 157 6.06 -5.60 12.61
CA ASN A 157 6.81 -5.38 13.84
C ASN A 157 8.06 -4.51 13.59
N LYS A 158 8.80 -4.76 12.51
CA LYS A 158 9.95 -3.94 12.11
C LYS A 158 9.57 -2.48 11.82
N LEU A 159 8.44 -2.27 11.13
CA LEU A 159 7.94 -0.93 10.83
C LEU A 159 7.53 -0.18 12.09
N LYS A 160 6.87 -0.85 13.04
CA LYS A 160 6.49 -0.27 14.34
C LYS A 160 7.73 0.10 15.17
N GLU A 161 8.76 -0.74 15.18
CA GLU A 161 10.02 -0.45 15.84
C GLU A 161 10.73 0.75 15.21
N ALA A 162 10.81 0.83 13.89
CA ALA A 162 11.39 1.99 13.21
C ALA A 162 10.59 3.28 13.49
N LEU A 163 9.26 3.19 13.48
CA LEU A 163 8.38 4.32 13.83
C LEU A 163 8.70 4.86 15.23
N SER A 164 8.85 3.98 16.24
CA SER A 164 9.13 4.41 17.64
C SER A 164 10.49 5.10 17.81
N ARG A 165 11.40 4.97 16.84
CA ARG A 165 12.68 5.71 16.82
C ARG A 165 12.58 7.06 16.12
N LEU A 166 11.51 7.30 15.36
CA LEU A 166 11.33 8.50 14.54
C LEU A 166 10.31 9.48 15.12
N THR A 167 9.47 9.02 16.05
CA THR A 167 8.44 9.78 16.76
C THR A 167 8.67 9.78 18.25
#